data_bd9041ae2f7cbfbe6d7cade535911dd7
#
_entry.id   bd9041ae2f7cbfbe6d7cade535911dd7
#
_cell.length_a   1.000
_cell.length_b   1.000
_cell.length_c   1.000
_cell.angle_alpha   90.00
_cell.angle_beta   90.00
_cell.angle_gamma   90.00
#
_symmetry.space_group_name_H-M   'P 1'
#
loop_
_entity.id
_entity.type
_entity.pdbx_description
1 polymer ?
#
loop_
_entity_poly.entity_id
_entity_poly.type
_entity_poly.pdbx_seq_one_letter_code
_entity_poly.pdbx_strand_id
1 'polypeptide(L)'
;MRASANRAILKQVMSEKSKPRASRSQASPFWRGRALDDFTKAEWESLCDGCGRCCLVKLEDEDSGEVYFTDVGCRLLDPATARCRDYGHRARRVRDCIRLTPESAASLTWLPPTCAYRLLARGEDLPEWHPLVSGRRESVAEAGISVLGRVGALEDEMPVEALVDHIVAWPGKVPRAAKRGGKKKG
;
A
#
# COMPACT_ATOMS: atom_id res chain seq x y z
N MET A 1 3.30 67.87 32.95
CA MET A 1 4.62 67.49 33.49
C MET A 1 4.86 65.98 33.26
N ARG A 2 5.93 65.68 32.55
CA ARG A 2 6.64 64.38 32.45
C ARG A 2 5.99 63.24 31.72
N ALA A 3 6.17 63.22 30.38
CA ALA A 3 6.35 62.04 29.62
C ALA A 3 7.83 61.66 29.68
N SER A 4 8.22 60.44 30.08
CA SER A 4 9.50 59.83 29.72
C SER A 4 9.66 58.50 30.46
N ALA A 5 9.47 57.38 29.81
CA ALA A 5 10.11 56.10 30.09
C ALA A 5 9.34 54.94 29.41
N ASN A 6 9.48 54.79 28.09
CA ASN A 6 9.11 53.51 27.46
C ASN A 6 9.78 53.39 26.08
N ARG A 7 11.06 53.70 25.98
CA ARG A 7 11.82 53.59 24.71
C ARG A 7 12.98 52.59 24.73
N ALA A 8 13.06 51.78 25.76
CA ALA A 8 14.21 50.87 25.97
C ALA A 8 13.91 49.37 25.87
N ILE A 9 12.63 48.96 25.68
CA ILE A 9 12.27 47.53 25.68
C ILE A 9 12.07 46.96 24.28
N LEU A 10 12.10 47.78 23.20
CA LEU A 10 11.79 47.35 21.83
C LEU A 10 13.02 46.98 20.97
N LYS A 11 14.21 46.85 21.55
CA LYS A 11 15.43 46.54 20.78
C LYS A 11 16.08 45.20 21.05
N GLN A 12 15.48 44.30 21.81
CA GLN A 12 16.12 43.04 22.22
C GLN A 12 15.42 41.77 21.72
N VAL A 13 14.44 41.85 20.81
CA VAL A 13 13.68 40.69 20.30
C VAL A 13 13.99 40.36 18.83
N MET A 14 14.94 41.01 18.17
CA MET A 14 15.28 40.75 16.78
C MET A 14 16.73 40.33 16.60
N SER A 15 17.15 39.21 17.16
CA SER A 15 18.37 38.53 16.71
C SER A 15 18.48 37.10 17.26
N GLU A 16 17.48 36.29 17.06
CA GLU A 16 17.69 34.83 17.00
C GLU A 16 17.72 34.42 15.54
N LYS A 17 18.90 34.44 14.95
CA LYS A 17 19.21 33.75 13.72
C LYS A 17 18.92 32.27 13.94
N SER A 18 17.78 31.79 13.43
CA SER A 18 17.48 30.38 13.33
C SER A 18 18.61 29.68 12.56
N LYS A 19 19.40 28.88 13.27
CA LYS A 19 20.38 27.98 12.68
C LYS A 19 19.66 27.12 11.64
N PRO A 20 20.19 26.95 10.41
CA PRO A 20 19.63 26.06 9.44
C PRO A 20 19.62 24.66 10.07
N ARG A 21 18.43 24.08 10.15
CA ARG A 21 18.21 22.71 10.59
C ARG A 21 18.98 21.81 9.62
N ALA A 22 20.05 21.20 10.12
CA ALA A 22 20.88 20.29 9.32
C ALA A 22 19.96 19.29 8.63
N SER A 23 20.02 19.24 7.31
CA SER A 23 19.35 18.24 6.50
C SER A 23 19.86 16.88 7.00
N ARG A 24 19.01 16.12 7.70
CA ARG A 24 19.27 14.71 7.92
C ARG A 24 19.48 14.13 6.53
N SER A 25 20.65 13.63 6.23
CA SER A 25 20.88 12.78 5.07
C SER A 25 19.89 11.64 5.21
N GLN A 26 18.82 11.66 4.43
CA GLN A 26 17.84 10.60 4.46
C GLN A 26 18.54 9.40 3.86
N ALA A 27 18.88 8.43 4.69
CA ALA A 27 19.35 7.13 4.23
C ALA A 27 18.35 6.62 3.19
N SER A 28 18.87 6.07 2.09
CA SER A 28 18.00 5.51 1.04
C SER A 28 17.07 4.48 1.66
N PRO A 29 15.78 4.45 1.29
CA PRO A 29 14.85 3.44 1.80
C PRO A 29 15.39 2.03 1.57
N PHE A 30 15.14 1.12 2.51
CA PHE A 30 15.73 -0.23 2.53
C PHE A 30 15.40 -1.05 1.28
N TRP A 31 14.30 -0.77 0.62
CA TRP A 31 13.86 -1.50 -0.58
C TRP A 31 14.52 -1.05 -1.88
N ARG A 32 15.29 0.05 -1.87
CA ARG A 32 15.96 0.56 -3.07
C ARG A 32 17.37 -0.03 -3.21
N GLY A 33 17.69 -0.51 -4.41
CA GLY A 33 19.03 -0.98 -4.73
C GLY A 33 19.46 -2.30 -4.08
N ARG A 34 18.50 -3.07 -3.57
CA ARG A 34 18.73 -4.40 -2.98
C ARG A 34 17.92 -5.45 -3.75
N ALA A 35 18.46 -6.66 -3.84
CA ALA A 35 17.72 -7.81 -4.33
C ALA A 35 16.63 -8.20 -3.32
N LEU A 36 15.51 -8.74 -3.80
CA LEU A 36 14.38 -9.12 -2.93
C LEU A 36 14.76 -10.24 -1.96
N ASP A 37 15.68 -11.11 -2.36
CA ASP A 37 16.21 -12.21 -1.53
C ASP A 37 17.05 -11.73 -0.33
N ASP A 38 17.55 -10.49 -0.39
CA ASP A 38 18.35 -9.90 0.68
C ASP A 38 17.48 -9.29 1.80
N PHE A 39 16.17 -9.29 1.65
CA PHE A 39 15.29 -8.72 2.66
C PHE A 39 15.13 -9.65 3.86
N THR A 40 15.26 -9.09 5.03
CA THR A 40 14.86 -9.80 6.26
C THR A 40 13.35 -10.10 6.22
N LYS A 41 12.93 -11.09 6.99
CA LYS A 41 11.50 -11.41 7.11
C LYS A 41 10.65 -10.20 7.50
N ALA A 42 11.14 -9.34 8.40
CA ALA A 42 10.44 -8.15 8.84
C ALA A 42 10.31 -7.10 7.72
N GLU A 43 11.39 -6.86 6.96
CA GLU A 43 11.38 -5.99 5.79
C GLU A 43 10.42 -6.51 4.73
N TRP A 44 10.48 -7.83 4.42
CA TRP A 44 9.57 -8.47 3.48
C TRP A 44 8.10 -8.28 3.87
N GLU A 45 7.72 -8.65 5.08
CA GLU A 45 6.35 -8.48 5.57
C GLU A 45 5.89 -7.01 5.58
N SER A 46 6.81 -6.06 5.76
CA SER A 46 6.49 -4.63 5.75
C SER A 46 6.14 -4.07 4.37
N LEU A 47 6.50 -4.77 3.28
CA LEU A 47 6.16 -4.38 1.91
C LEU A 47 4.66 -4.49 1.61
N CYS A 48 3.91 -5.27 2.39
CA CYS A 48 2.47 -5.38 2.18
C CYS A 48 1.76 -4.09 2.58
N ASP A 49 1.16 -3.40 1.62
CA ASP A 49 0.36 -2.19 1.84
C ASP A 49 -0.97 -2.46 2.56
N GLY A 50 -1.40 -3.73 2.62
CA GLY A 50 -2.67 -4.13 3.23
C GLY A 50 -3.89 -3.77 2.39
N CYS A 51 -3.76 -3.64 1.08
CA CYS A 51 -4.89 -3.33 0.19
C CYS A 51 -5.98 -4.40 0.17
N GLY A 52 -5.68 -5.65 0.59
CA GLY A 52 -6.62 -6.76 0.65
C GLY A 52 -6.94 -7.42 -0.70
N ARG A 53 -6.48 -6.89 -1.82
CA ARG A 53 -6.85 -7.38 -3.17
C ARG A 53 -6.37 -8.80 -3.47
N CYS A 54 -5.27 -9.24 -2.88
CA CYS A 54 -4.82 -10.63 -3.00
C CYS A 54 -5.77 -11.62 -2.28
N CYS A 55 -6.57 -11.12 -1.33
CA CYS A 55 -7.57 -11.90 -0.58
C CYS A 55 -8.95 -11.92 -1.26
N LEU A 56 -9.12 -11.31 -2.43
CA LEU A 56 -10.34 -11.45 -3.22
C LEU A 56 -10.31 -12.77 -3.99
N VAL A 57 -11.49 -13.38 -4.16
CA VAL A 57 -11.66 -14.53 -5.04
C VAL A 57 -11.39 -14.10 -6.48
N LYS A 58 -10.73 -14.97 -7.22
CA LYS A 58 -10.39 -14.77 -8.63
C LYS A 58 -10.93 -15.92 -9.46
N LEU A 59 -11.40 -15.60 -10.64
CA LEU A 59 -11.80 -16.58 -11.64
C LEU A 59 -10.79 -16.52 -12.77
N GLU A 60 -10.36 -17.69 -13.22
CA GLU A 60 -9.50 -17.83 -14.39
C GLU A 60 -10.32 -18.42 -15.52
N ASP A 61 -10.29 -17.78 -16.67
CA ASP A 61 -10.90 -18.27 -17.88
C ASP A 61 -10.05 -19.43 -18.44
N GLU A 62 -10.67 -20.59 -18.61
CA GLU A 62 -9.99 -21.83 -18.99
C GLU A 62 -9.38 -21.78 -20.40
N ASP A 63 -9.97 -20.99 -21.31
CA ASP A 63 -9.51 -20.90 -22.69
C ASP A 63 -8.39 -19.89 -22.88
N SER A 64 -8.49 -18.73 -22.23
CA SER A 64 -7.54 -17.63 -22.39
C SER A 64 -6.50 -17.54 -21.27
N GLY A 65 -6.76 -18.14 -20.10
CA GLY A 65 -5.95 -17.97 -18.89
C GLY A 65 -6.07 -16.55 -18.30
N GLU A 66 -7.06 -15.77 -18.72
CA GLU A 66 -7.30 -14.43 -18.16
C GLU A 66 -7.88 -14.53 -16.76
N VAL A 67 -7.34 -13.71 -15.84
CA VAL A 67 -7.76 -13.71 -14.45
C VAL A 67 -8.65 -12.51 -14.15
N TYR A 68 -9.87 -12.79 -13.74
CA TYR A 68 -10.88 -11.81 -13.34
C TYR A 68 -10.95 -11.72 -11.82
N PHE A 69 -10.97 -10.50 -11.32
CA PHE A 69 -11.17 -10.25 -9.89
C PHE A 69 -12.65 -10.06 -9.59
N THR A 70 -13.07 -10.61 -8.46
CA THR A 70 -14.41 -10.39 -7.93
C THR A 70 -14.38 -9.35 -6.81
N ASP A 71 -15.54 -8.94 -6.31
CA ASP A 71 -15.70 -8.22 -5.05
C ASP A 71 -15.97 -9.17 -3.86
N VAL A 72 -15.80 -10.48 -4.06
CA VAL A 72 -15.96 -11.50 -3.03
C VAL A 72 -14.64 -11.73 -2.31
N GLY A 73 -14.66 -11.60 -0.99
CA GLY A 73 -13.49 -11.81 -0.14
C GLY A 73 -13.32 -13.25 0.29
N CYS A 74 -12.06 -13.66 0.50
CA CYS A 74 -11.75 -14.88 1.22
C CYS A 74 -12.44 -14.87 2.59
N ARG A 75 -12.93 -16.02 3.07
CA ARG A 75 -13.60 -16.16 4.37
C ARG A 75 -12.82 -15.64 5.60
N LEU A 76 -11.52 -15.51 5.49
CA LEU A 76 -10.68 -14.91 6.52
C LEU A 76 -10.49 -13.40 6.34
N LEU A 77 -10.96 -12.81 5.27
CA LEU A 77 -10.88 -11.37 5.07
C LEU A 77 -11.89 -10.67 5.99
N ASP A 78 -11.44 -9.67 6.70
CA ASP A 78 -12.31 -8.75 7.42
C ASP A 78 -12.65 -7.56 6.51
N PRO A 79 -13.90 -7.42 6.03
CA PRO A 79 -14.30 -6.32 5.15
C PRO A 79 -14.17 -4.93 5.81
N ALA A 80 -14.27 -4.85 7.14
CA ALA A 80 -14.19 -3.59 7.87
C ALA A 80 -12.76 -3.06 7.99
N THR A 81 -11.75 -3.93 7.90
CA THR A 81 -10.34 -3.57 8.07
C THR A 81 -9.47 -3.88 6.86
N ALA A 82 -10.00 -4.60 5.86
CA ALA A 82 -9.29 -5.15 4.72
C ALA A 82 -8.11 -6.08 5.13
N ARG A 83 -8.21 -6.73 6.30
CA ARG A 83 -7.15 -7.58 6.85
C ARG A 83 -7.61 -9.00 7.06
N CYS A 84 -6.64 -9.92 7.04
CA CYS A 84 -6.88 -11.30 7.40
C CYS A 84 -7.12 -11.44 8.91
N ARG A 85 -8.24 -12.07 9.29
CA ARG A 85 -8.62 -12.33 10.69
C ARG A 85 -7.70 -13.34 11.39
N ASP A 86 -7.00 -14.18 10.61
CA ASP A 86 -6.06 -15.18 11.13
C ASP A 86 -4.81 -15.30 10.25
N TYR A 87 -4.06 -14.20 10.15
CA TYR A 87 -2.90 -14.10 9.27
C TYR A 87 -1.83 -15.16 9.57
N GLY A 88 -1.60 -15.46 10.85
CA GLY A 88 -0.57 -16.43 11.27
C GLY A 88 -0.85 -17.85 10.80
N HIS A 89 -2.13 -18.27 10.76
CA HIS A 89 -2.54 -19.62 10.42
C HIS A 89 -3.28 -19.72 9.07
N ARG A 90 -3.30 -18.64 8.30
CA ARG A 90 -4.08 -18.52 7.05
C ARG A 90 -3.89 -19.72 6.09
N ALA A 91 -2.65 -20.15 5.90
CA ALA A 91 -2.34 -21.26 5.00
C ALA A 91 -2.81 -22.64 5.47
N ARG A 92 -3.13 -22.79 6.78
CA ARG A 92 -3.75 -24.01 7.32
C ARG A 92 -5.26 -23.98 7.15
N ARG A 93 -5.85 -22.80 7.16
CA ARG A 93 -7.30 -22.59 7.12
C ARG A 93 -7.83 -22.45 5.69
N VAL A 94 -7.04 -21.89 4.80
CA VAL A 94 -7.38 -21.67 3.40
C VAL A 94 -6.26 -22.24 2.54
N ARG A 95 -6.54 -23.33 1.81
CA ARG A 95 -5.53 -24.05 1.00
C ARG A 95 -4.91 -23.19 -0.07
N ASP A 96 -5.73 -22.32 -0.68
CA ASP A 96 -5.32 -21.45 -1.79
C ASP A 96 -4.66 -20.15 -1.31
N CYS A 97 -4.47 -20.02 0.01
CA CYS A 97 -3.78 -18.87 0.57
C CYS A 97 -2.28 -18.95 0.29
N ILE A 98 -1.79 -18.08 -0.58
CA ILE A 98 -0.40 -18.03 -1.00
C ILE A 98 0.45 -17.22 -0.02
N ARG A 99 1.62 -17.77 0.31
CA ARG A 99 2.70 -17.03 0.95
C ARG A 99 3.63 -16.53 -0.15
N LEU A 100 3.71 -15.21 -0.29
CA LEU A 100 4.59 -14.63 -1.29
C LEU A 100 6.06 -14.83 -0.89
N THR A 101 6.85 -15.25 -1.88
CA THR A 101 8.30 -15.29 -1.85
C THR A 101 8.84 -14.40 -2.97
N PRO A 102 10.14 -14.05 -2.99
CA PRO A 102 10.74 -13.31 -4.09
C PRO A 102 10.44 -13.93 -5.47
N GLU A 103 10.56 -15.26 -5.61
CA GLU A 103 10.30 -15.97 -6.85
C GLU A 103 8.82 -15.90 -7.24
N SER A 104 7.91 -16.12 -6.29
CA SER A 104 6.48 -16.07 -6.57
C SER A 104 6.00 -14.65 -6.87
N ALA A 105 6.58 -13.63 -6.25
CA ALA A 105 6.25 -12.23 -6.54
C ALA A 105 6.59 -11.84 -7.98
N ALA A 106 7.65 -12.42 -8.55
CA ALA A 106 8.05 -12.19 -9.93
C ALA A 106 7.16 -12.95 -10.95
N SER A 107 6.68 -14.13 -10.59
CA SER A 107 5.98 -15.05 -11.51
C SER A 107 4.45 -14.93 -11.50
N LEU A 108 3.85 -14.55 -10.36
CA LEU A 108 2.40 -14.49 -10.22
C LEU A 108 1.78 -13.32 -11.01
N THR A 109 1.18 -13.65 -12.15
CA THR A 109 0.60 -12.68 -13.10
C THR A 109 -0.64 -11.99 -12.53
N TRP A 110 -1.39 -12.68 -11.67
CA TRP A 110 -2.63 -12.18 -11.07
C TRP A 110 -2.40 -11.21 -9.89
N LEU A 111 -1.18 -11.07 -9.36
CA LEU A 111 -0.95 -10.03 -8.36
C LEU A 111 -1.38 -8.66 -8.89
N PRO A 112 -2.06 -7.83 -8.08
CA PRO A 112 -2.45 -6.50 -8.53
C PRO A 112 -1.25 -5.73 -9.09
N PRO A 113 -1.40 -5.00 -10.20
CA PRO A 113 -0.30 -4.23 -10.80
C PRO A 113 0.25 -3.14 -9.87
N THR A 114 -0.49 -2.82 -8.80
CA THR A 114 -0.09 -1.88 -7.74
C THR A 114 0.54 -2.56 -6.54
N CYS A 115 0.64 -3.90 -6.53
CA CYS A 115 1.21 -4.66 -5.42
C CYS A 115 2.70 -4.35 -5.26
N ALA A 116 3.12 -3.98 -4.05
CA ALA A 116 4.51 -3.63 -3.74
C ALA A 116 5.50 -4.74 -4.12
N TYR A 117 5.17 -5.98 -3.81
CA TYR A 117 6.00 -7.14 -4.17
C TYR A 117 6.22 -7.24 -5.69
N ARG A 118 5.14 -7.07 -6.46
CA ARG A 118 5.19 -7.10 -7.93
C ARG A 118 5.95 -5.92 -8.50
N LEU A 119 5.76 -4.71 -7.96
CA LEU A 119 6.47 -3.52 -8.39
C LEU A 119 7.98 -3.68 -8.19
N LEU A 120 8.40 -4.07 -6.99
CA LEU A 120 9.81 -4.25 -6.68
C LEU A 120 10.44 -5.41 -7.48
N ALA A 121 9.72 -6.51 -7.71
CA ALA A 121 10.18 -7.60 -8.56
C ALA A 121 10.43 -7.18 -10.02
N ARG A 122 9.79 -6.09 -10.46
CA ARG A 122 9.99 -5.47 -11.79
C ARG A 122 11.00 -4.32 -11.79
N GLY A 123 11.64 -4.05 -10.66
CA GLY A 123 12.55 -2.91 -10.50
C GLY A 123 11.84 -1.55 -10.44
N GLU A 124 10.52 -1.55 -10.23
CA GLU A 124 9.73 -0.33 -10.04
C GLU A 124 9.73 0.09 -8.56
N ASP A 125 9.61 1.39 -8.29
CA ASP A 125 9.58 1.91 -6.91
C ASP A 125 8.17 1.86 -6.32
N LEU A 126 8.09 1.97 -4.99
CA LEU A 126 6.82 2.04 -4.28
C LEU A 126 6.11 3.37 -4.58
N PRO A 127 4.78 3.35 -4.79
CA PRO A 127 4.03 4.56 -5.07
C PRO A 127 3.91 5.46 -3.83
N GLU A 128 3.66 6.75 -4.04
CA GLU A 128 3.60 7.77 -2.99
C GLU A 128 2.58 7.48 -1.89
N TRP A 129 1.48 6.81 -2.22
CA TRP A 129 0.45 6.39 -1.27
C TRP A 129 0.84 5.14 -0.46
N HIS A 130 1.91 4.43 -0.85
CA HIS A 130 2.34 3.25 -0.09
C HIS A 130 2.70 3.63 1.36
N PRO A 131 2.30 2.86 2.38
CA PRO A 131 2.55 3.22 3.79
C PRO A 131 4.01 3.45 4.14
N LEU A 132 4.94 2.73 3.52
CA LEU A 132 6.38 2.96 3.72
C LEU A 132 6.87 4.29 3.13
N VAL A 133 6.15 4.88 2.19
CA VAL A 133 6.47 6.17 1.55
C VAL A 133 5.70 7.31 2.21
N SER A 134 4.39 7.14 2.37
CA SER A 134 3.50 8.16 2.92
C SER A 134 3.59 8.29 4.45
N GLY A 135 4.05 7.23 5.14
CA GLY A 135 4.01 7.11 6.59
C GLY A 135 2.59 6.85 7.15
N ARG A 136 1.59 6.65 6.30
CA ARG A 136 0.17 6.51 6.66
C ARG A 136 -0.45 5.27 6.03
N ARG A 137 -1.21 4.51 6.82
CA ARG A 137 -1.92 3.32 6.30
C ARG A 137 -3.19 3.67 5.55
N GLU A 138 -3.85 4.74 5.94
CA GLU A 138 -5.09 5.24 5.35
C GLU A 138 -4.90 5.68 3.89
N SER A 139 -3.69 6.05 3.51
CA SER A 139 -3.36 6.48 2.15
C SER A 139 -3.67 5.43 1.08
N VAL A 140 -3.67 4.14 1.42
CA VAL A 140 -4.03 3.03 0.51
C VAL A 140 -5.53 3.11 0.14
N ALA A 141 -6.38 3.37 1.12
CA ALA A 141 -7.82 3.55 0.90
C ALA A 141 -8.12 4.89 0.21
N GLU A 142 -7.46 5.97 0.62
CA GLU A 142 -7.55 7.29 -0.01
C GLU A 142 -7.16 7.28 -1.49
N ALA A 143 -6.19 6.42 -1.85
CA ALA A 143 -5.78 6.21 -3.24
C ALA A 143 -6.76 5.32 -4.05
N GLY A 144 -7.82 4.78 -3.42
CA GLY A 144 -8.77 3.89 -4.07
C GLY A 144 -8.23 2.48 -4.38
N ILE A 145 -7.14 2.08 -3.72
CA ILE A 145 -6.47 0.79 -3.96
C ILE A 145 -7.00 -0.31 -3.04
N SER A 146 -7.44 0.06 -1.83
CA SER A 146 -7.93 -0.90 -0.84
C SER A 146 -9.29 -1.49 -1.21
N VAL A 147 -9.53 -2.72 -0.77
CA VAL A 147 -10.84 -3.38 -0.82
C VAL A 147 -11.79 -2.87 0.27
N LEU A 148 -11.32 -2.01 1.16
CA LEU A 148 -12.11 -1.43 2.25
C LEU A 148 -13.40 -0.79 1.72
N GLY A 149 -14.57 -1.22 2.24
CA GLY A 149 -15.88 -0.75 1.80
C GLY A 149 -16.29 -1.19 0.38
N ARG A 150 -15.59 -2.15 -0.21
CA ARG A 150 -15.83 -2.63 -1.59
C ARG A 150 -15.99 -4.15 -1.68
N VAL A 151 -15.95 -4.86 -0.57
CA VAL A 151 -16.22 -6.30 -0.49
C VAL A 151 -17.74 -6.48 -0.42
N GLY A 152 -18.31 -7.15 -1.42
CA GLY A 152 -19.75 -7.39 -1.51
C GLY A 152 -20.20 -8.58 -0.66
N ALA A 153 -19.37 -9.63 -0.54
CA ALA A 153 -19.65 -10.82 0.22
C ALA A 153 -18.36 -11.57 0.59
N LEU A 154 -18.46 -12.62 1.41
CA LEU A 154 -17.38 -13.57 1.64
C LEU A 154 -17.65 -14.90 0.90
N GLU A 155 -16.60 -15.61 0.55
CA GLU A 155 -16.66 -16.84 -0.28
C GLU A 155 -17.51 -17.96 0.32
N ASP A 156 -17.66 -18.00 1.64
CA ASP A 156 -18.47 -18.97 2.37
C ASP A 156 -19.93 -18.55 2.55
N GLU A 157 -20.32 -17.37 2.04
CA GLU A 157 -21.68 -16.82 2.10
C GLU A 157 -22.46 -17.06 0.83
N MET A 158 -21.84 -17.65 -0.22
CA MET A 158 -22.46 -17.82 -1.52
C MET A 158 -22.03 -19.11 -2.25
N PRO A 159 -22.84 -19.62 -3.19
CA PRO A 159 -22.43 -20.74 -4.04
C PRO A 159 -21.38 -20.27 -5.07
N VAL A 160 -20.52 -21.22 -5.49
CA VAL A 160 -19.44 -20.93 -6.43
C VAL A 160 -19.94 -20.44 -7.79
N GLU A 161 -21.11 -20.90 -8.20
CA GLU A 161 -21.74 -20.53 -9.48
C GLU A 161 -22.12 -19.04 -9.54
N ALA A 162 -22.37 -18.41 -8.39
CA ALA A 162 -22.70 -16.99 -8.32
C ALA A 162 -21.48 -16.07 -8.47
N LEU A 163 -20.26 -16.60 -8.35
CA LEU A 163 -19.03 -15.79 -8.39
C LEU A 163 -18.87 -15.02 -9.70
N VAL A 164 -19.40 -15.52 -10.81
CA VAL A 164 -19.31 -14.84 -12.12
C VAL A 164 -20.05 -13.50 -12.14
N ASP A 165 -21.14 -13.39 -11.38
CA ASP A 165 -21.93 -12.15 -11.26
C ASP A 165 -21.22 -11.09 -10.39
N HIS A 166 -20.18 -11.50 -9.67
CA HIS A 166 -19.36 -10.68 -8.80
C HIS A 166 -18.06 -10.19 -9.44
N ILE A 167 -17.86 -10.43 -10.74
CA ILE A 167 -16.68 -9.94 -11.45
C ILE A 167 -16.72 -8.39 -11.50
N VAL A 168 -15.67 -7.76 -11.03
CA VAL A 168 -15.56 -6.30 -10.99
C VAL A 168 -14.20 -5.80 -11.46
N ALA A 169 -14.18 -4.61 -12.03
CA ALA A 169 -12.94 -3.95 -12.42
C ALA A 169 -12.26 -3.31 -11.19
N TRP A 170 -11.00 -3.65 -11.00
CA TRP A 170 -10.14 -3.04 -10.00
C TRP A 170 -9.12 -2.11 -10.65
N PRO A 171 -8.68 -1.03 -9.97
CA PRO A 171 -7.66 -0.14 -10.52
C PRO A 171 -6.39 -0.91 -10.89
N GLY A 172 -6.03 -0.87 -12.17
CA GLY A 172 -4.82 -1.50 -12.70
C GLY A 172 -3.63 -0.56 -12.83
N LYS A 173 -3.83 0.74 -12.53
CA LYS A 173 -2.79 1.76 -12.63
C LYS A 173 -2.75 2.56 -11.33
N VAL A 174 -1.57 3.10 -11.01
CA VAL A 174 -1.43 4.06 -9.91
C VAL A 174 -2.38 5.24 -10.17
N PRO A 175 -3.26 5.58 -9.22
CA PRO A 175 -4.18 6.69 -9.39
C PRO A 175 -3.47 8.00 -9.73
N ARG A 176 -4.08 8.86 -10.56
CA ARG A 176 -3.49 10.14 -10.97
C ARG A 176 -3.13 11.06 -9.80
N ALA A 177 -3.86 10.96 -8.68
CA ALA A 177 -3.56 11.71 -7.46
C ALA A 177 -2.19 11.35 -6.86
N ALA A 178 -1.79 10.08 -6.95
CA ALA A 178 -0.48 9.61 -6.50
C ALA A 178 0.67 10.08 -7.41
N LYS A 179 0.38 10.53 -8.63
CA LYS A 179 1.39 11.05 -9.59
C LYS A 179 1.67 12.55 -9.45
N ARG A 180 0.88 13.29 -8.66
CA ARG A 180 1.01 14.75 -8.55
C ARG A 180 2.17 15.22 -7.68
N GLY A 181 2.85 14.35 -6.95
CA GLY A 181 4.02 14.68 -6.14
C GLY A 181 5.36 14.65 -6.86
N GLY A 182 5.43 14.22 -8.10
CA GLY A 182 6.64 14.30 -8.91
C GLY A 182 6.98 15.74 -9.21
N LYS A 183 7.91 16.35 -8.45
CA LYS A 183 8.47 17.67 -8.73
C LYS A 183 8.94 17.68 -10.18
N LYS A 184 8.34 18.54 -11.00
CA LYS A 184 8.99 19.01 -12.21
C LYS A 184 10.33 19.61 -11.81
N LYS A 185 11.43 18.94 -12.15
CA LYS A 185 12.73 19.59 -12.22
C LYS A 185 12.64 20.53 -13.42
N GLY A 186 12.59 21.83 -13.16
CA GLY A 186 13.00 22.87 -14.09
C GLY A 186 14.53 22.90 -14.17
#